data_9b21754d44e027a1e4882cd205fd08bc
#
_entry.id   9b21754d44e027a1e4882cd205fd08bc
#
_cell.length_a   1.000
_cell.length_b   1.000
_cell.length_c   1.000
_cell.angle_alpha   90.00
_cell.angle_beta   90.00
_cell.angle_gamma   90.00
#
_symmetry.space_group_name_H-M   'P 1'
#
loop_
_entity.id
_entity.type
_entity.pdbx_description
1 polymer ?
#
loop_
_entity_poly.entity_id
_entity_poly.type
_entity_poly.pdbx_seq_one_letter_code
_entity_poly.pdbx_strand_id
1 'polypeptide(L)'
;MLSFHTSPLAQPGVGDSGGMNVYVRELVAGLAHAGVEVTTYTREWRAGLPREILVEPNHRVIHIPAGEFALPKEELEFLVPTFTDLVLDDIRRNHPVDVVHANYWLSGLSGHVLKHELDVPLVTTFHTLARVKAE
;
A
#
# COMPACT_ATOMS: atom_id res chain seq x y z
N MET A 1 2.09 4.94 -3.65
CA MET A 1 2.75 4.04 -2.68
C MET A 1 1.77 2.93 -2.29
N LEU A 2 2.11 1.70 -2.55
CA LEU A 2 1.29 0.55 -2.18
C LEU A 2 1.93 -0.19 -1.01
N SER A 3 1.17 -0.39 0.04
CA SER A 3 1.55 -1.16 1.23
C SER A 3 0.33 -1.97 1.66
N PHE A 4 0.02 -3.01 0.89
CA PHE A 4 -1.23 -3.76 0.97
C PHE A 4 -1.50 -4.36 2.34
N HIS A 5 -0.57 -5.15 2.86
CA HIS A 5 -0.81 -5.99 4.04
C HIS A 5 -0.51 -5.32 5.38
N THR A 6 0.10 -4.15 5.38
CA THR A 6 0.45 -3.45 6.62
C THR A 6 0.43 -1.94 6.40
N SER A 7 -0.06 -1.22 7.40
CA SER A 7 -0.19 0.23 7.33
C SER A 7 1.08 0.93 7.83
N PRO A 8 1.55 1.97 7.13
CA PRO A 8 2.64 2.79 7.67
C PRO A 8 2.26 3.53 8.95
N LEU A 9 0.95 3.60 9.25
CA LEU A 9 0.46 4.22 10.49
C LEU A 9 0.40 3.24 11.66
N ALA A 10 0.56 1.92 11.41
CA ALA A 10 0.57 0.93 12.47
C ALA A 10 1.85 1.05 13.29
N GLN A 11 1.74 0.79 14.61
CA GLN A 11 2.90 0.85 15.49
C GLN A 11 3.84 -0.31 15.21
N PRO A 12 5.17 -0.06 15.13
CA PRO A 12 6.14 -1.13 14.97
C PRO A 12 6.06 -2.17 16.10
N GLY A 13 6.23 -3.43 15.74
CA GLY A 13 6.21 -4.52 16.71
C GLY A 13 4.84 -5.09 17.03
N VAL A 14 3.76 -4.56 16.41
CA VAL A 14 2.41 -5.07 16.59
C VAL A 14 2.00 -5.87 15.36
N GLY A 15 1.71 -7.15 15.54
CA GLY A 15 1.35 -8.04 14.43
C GLY A 15 2.47 -8.10 13.38
N ASP A 16 2.14 -7.80 12.12
CA ASP A 16 3.09 -7.73 11.01
C ASP A 16 3.79 -6.37 10.89
N SER A 17 3.59 -5.49 11.86
CA SER A 17 4.21 -4.17 11.88
C SER A 17 5.67 -4.27 12.31
N GLY A 18 6.58 -4.23 11.37
CA GLY A 18 8.01 -4.36 11.61
C GLY A 18 8.82 -3.39 10.78
N GLY A 19 9.97 -3.86 10.30
CA GLY A 19 10.91 -3.05 9.53
C GLY A 19 10.30 -2.42 8.29
N MET A 20 9.39 -3.10 7.60
CA MET A 20 8.73 -2.57 6.43
C MET A 20 7.90 -1.32 6.75
N ASN A 21 7.18 -1.32 7.87
CA ASN A 21 6.37 -0.16 8.26
C ASN A 21 7.25 1.07 8.51
N VAL A 22 8.37 0.87 9.19
CA VAL A 22 9.34 1.94 9.46
C VAL A 22 9.93 2.45 8.15
N TYR A 23 10.34 1.53 7.27
CA TYR A 23 10.92 1.88 5.98
C TYR A 23 9.93 2.71 5.14
N VAL A 24 8.70 2.24 4.99
CA VAL A 24 7.69 2.93 4.17
C VAL A 24 7.39 4.31 4.76
N ARG A 25 7.22 4.41 6.08
CA ARG A 25 6.93 5.66 6.75
C ARG A 25 8.04 6.69 6.53
N GLU A 26 9.28 6.28 6.69
CA GLU A 26 10.42 7.18 6.52
C GLU A 26 10.62 7.58 5.06
N LEU A 27 10.48 6.63 4.14
CA LEU A 27 10.56 6.92 2.71
C LEU A 27 9.50 7.94 2.28
N VAL A 28 8.26 7.72 2.68
CA VAL A 28 7.16 8.61 2.33
C VAL A 28 7.35 9.99 2.96
N ALA A 29 7.78 10.05 4.21
CA ALA A 29 8.07 11.33 4.87
C ALA A 29 9.16 12.09 4.11
N GLY A 30 10.24 11.42 3.71
CA GLY A 30 11.29 12.04 2.92
C GLY A 30 10.82 12.56 1.58
N LEU A 31 10.00 11.79 0.87
CA LEU A 31 9.43 12.22 -0.41
C LEU A 31 8.50 13.42 -0.23
N ALA A 32 7.63 13.38 0.78
CA ALA A 32 6.70 14.46 1.06
C ALA A 32 7.44 15.77 1.42
N HIS A 33 8.50 15.67 2.22
CA HIS A 33 9.32 16.84 2.58
C HIS A 33 10.08 17.38 1.37
N ALA A 34 10.37 16.55 0.39
CA ALA A 34 11.00 16.98 -0.86
C ALA A 34 9.99 17.55 -1.88
N GLY A 35 8.71 17.65 -1.53
CA GLY A 35 7.69 18.22 -2.39
C GLY A 35 6.97 17.24 -3.29
N VAL A 36 7.16 15.95 -3.09
CA VAL A 36 6.45 14.90 -3.83
C VAL A 36 5.12 14.62 -3.15
N GLU A 37 4.02 14.68 -3.90
CA GLU A 37 2.71 14.26 -3.36
C GLU A 37 2.64 12.74 -3.32
N VAL A 38 2.45 12.18 -2.13
CA VAL A 38 2.39 10.73 -1.93
C VAL A 38 1.02 10.35 -1.41
N THR A 39 0.36 9.43 -2.12
CA THR A 39 -0.84 8.75 -1.64
C THR A 39 -0.46 7.30 -1.36
N THR A 40 -0.60 6.88 -0.11
CA THR A 40 -0.32 5.51 0.29
C THR A 40 -1.62 4.74 0.42
N TYR A 41 -1.73 3.64 -0.31
CA TYR A 41 -2.88 2.75 -0.24
C TYR A 41 -2.54 1.54 0.59
N THR A 42 -3.36 1.27 1.60
CA THR A 42 -3.23 0.11 2.47
C THR A 42 -4.62 -0.48 2.72
N ARG A 43 -4.67 -1.77 3.00
CA ARG A 43 -5.93 -2.44 3.30
C ARG A 43 -6.45 -1.97 4.66
N GLU A 44 -7.75 -1.71 4.74
CA GLU A 44 -8.40 -1.41 6.01
C GLU A 44 -8.24 -2.61 6.94
N TRP A 45 -7.70 -2.40 8.14
CA TRP A 45 -7.30 -3.47 9.04
C TRP A 45 -8.09 -3.52 10.35
N ARG A 46 -8.96 -2.53 10.59
CA ARG A 46 -9.91 -2.53 11.71
C ARG A 46 -11.09 -1.62 11.40
N ALA A 47 -12.19 -1.80 12.13
CA ALA A 47 -13.37 -0.95 12.01
C ALA A 47 -13.07 0.47 12.51
N GLY A 48 -13.75 1.44 11.93
CA GLY A 48 -13.68 2.83 12.38
C GLY A 48 -12.49 3.62 11.85
N LEU A 49 -11.65 3.02 10.98
CA LEU A 49 -10.59 3.78 10.32
C LEU A 49 -11.18 4.74 9.29
N PRO A 50 -10.74 6.02 9.29
CA PRO A 50 -11.14 6.95 8.25
C PRO A 50 -10.69 6.44 6.87
N ARG A 51 -11.49 6.67 5.85
CA ARG A 51 -11.12 6.33 4.48
C ARG A 51 -9.81 7.00 4.06
N GLU A 52 -9.67 8.26 4.41
CA GLU A 52 -8.49 9.05 4.06
C GLU A 52 -7.98 9.81 5.29
N ILE A 53 -6.67 9.76 5.50
CA ILE A 53 -6.00 10.53 6.55
C ILE A 53 -4.90 11.37 5.88
N LEU A 54 -4.94 12.69 6.09
CA LEU A 54 -3.83 13.55 5.73
C LEU A 54 -2.83 13.50 6.89
N VAL A 55 -1.73 12.77 6.69
CA VAL A 55 -0.72 12.54 7.73
C VAL A 55 0.14 13.78 7.93
N GLU A 56 0.52 14.40 6.83
CA GLU A 56 1.33 15.62 6.80
C GLU A 56 1.16 16.26 5.41
N PRO A 57 1.64 17.49 5.18
CA PRO A 57 1.59 18.06 3.84
C PRO A 57 2.24 17.12 2.83
N ASN A 58 1.57 16.91 1.71
CA ASN A 58 1.99 16.02 0.62
C ASN A 58 1.91 14.51 0.93
N HIS A 59 1.40 14.10 2.09
CA HIS A 59 1.24 12.67 2.37
C HIS A 59 -0.14 12.35 2.94
N ARG A 60 -0.89 11.52 2.23
CA ARG A 60 -2.16 10.96 2.69
C ARG A 60 -2.13 9.45 2.65
N VAL A 61 -2.91 8.84 3.54
CA VAL A 61 -3.11 7.39 3.59
C VAL A 61 -4.57 7.11 3.28
N ILE A 62 -4.82 6.21 2.36
CA ILE A 62 -6.16 5.76 1.98
C ILE A 62 -6.33 4.31 2.46
N HIS A 63 -7.35 4.08 3.27
CA HIS A 63 -7.71 2.74 3.75
C HIS A 63 -8.69 2.10 2.77
N ILE A 64 -8.32 0.97 2.20
CA ILE A 64 -9.11 0.26 1.20
C ILE A 64 -9.90 -0.87 1.86
N PRO A 65 -11.24 -0.87 1.75
CA PRO A 65 -12.07 -1.90 2.37
C PRO A 65 -12.09 -3.18 1.52
N ALA A 66 -11.04 -3.96 1.63
CA ALA A 66 -10.88 -5.22 0.89
C ALA A 66 -10.86 -6.40 1.88
N GLY A 67 -11.98 -7.11 1.99
CA GLY A 67 -12.13 -8.30 2.79
C GLY A 67 -12.32 -8.05 4.28
N GLU A 68 -12.34 -9.13 5.05
CA GLU A 68 -12.51 -9.08 6.49
C GLU A 68 -11.23 -8.62 7.19
N PHE A 69 -11.38 -8.03 8.39
CA PHE A 69 -10.23 -7.50 9.13
C PHE A 69 -9.27 -8.59 9.60
N ALA A 70 -9.79 -9.65 10.17
CA ALA A 70 -9.00 -10.71 10.80
C ALA A 70 -8.85 -11.90 9.88
N LEU A 71 -8.04 -11.76 8.83
CA LEU A 71 -7.74 -12.86 7.91
C LEU A 71 -6.32 -13.37 8.13
N PRO A 72 -6.11 -14.71 8.03
CA PRO A 72 -4.77 -15.25 8.02
C PRO A 72 -3.95 -14.63 6.88
N LYS A 73 -2.67 -14.42 7.13
CA LYS A 73 -1.77 -13.82 6.15
C LYS A 73 -1.77 -14.56 4.81
N GLU A 74 -1.91 -15.89 4.87
CA GLU A 74 -1.94 -16.76 3.69
C GLU A 74 -3.16 -16.51 2.79
N GLU A 75 -4.22 -15.92 3.32
CA GLU A 75 -5.44 -15.64 2.58
C GLU A 75 -5.47 -14.24 1.97
N LEU A 76 -4.53 -13.38 2.32
CA LEU A 76 -4.50 -12.00 1.83
C LEU A 76 -4.30 -11.92 0.32
N GLU A 77 -3.60 -12.88 -0.26
CA GLU A 77 -3.36 -12.94 -1.71
C GLU A 77 -4.68 -12.92 -2.50
N PHE A 78 -5.71 -13.58 -1.98
CA PHE A 78 -7.01 -13.66 -2.64
C PHE A 78 -7.75 -12.32 -2.68
N LEU A 79 -7.34 -11.36 -1.87
CA LEU A 79 -7.94 -10.03 -1.82
C LEU A 79 -7.25 -9.03 -2.75
N VAL A 80 -6.12 -9.41 -3.35
CA VAL A 80 -5.37 -8.52 -4.23
C VAL A 80 -6.22 -7.98 -5.39
N PRO A 81 -7.03 -8.79 -6.10
CA PRO A 81 -7.88 -8.24 -7.17
C PRO A 81 -8.85 -7.17 -6.67
N THR A 82 -9.56 -7.42 -5.58
CA THR A 82 -10.51 -6.45 -5.00
C THR A 82 -9.81 -5.17 -4.57
N PHE A 83 -8.70 -5.31 -3.86
CA PHE A 83 -7.87 -4.18 -3.44
C PHE A 83 -7.43 -3.36 -4.65
N THR A 84 -6.92 -4.02 -5.68
CA THR A 84 -6.42 -3.37 -6.89
C THR A 84 -7.51 -2.58 -7.60
N ASP A 85 -8.71 -3.17 -7.75
CA ASP A 85 -9.82 -2.50 -8.41
C ASP A 85 -10.22 -1.23 -7.66
N LEU A 86 -10.26 -1.28 -6.33
CA LEU A 86 -10.62 -0.12 -5.51
C LEU A 86 -9.53 0.96 -5.55
N VAL A 87 -8.27 0.56 -5.56
CA VAL A 87 -7.15 1.50 -5.71
C VAL A 87 -7.20 2.19 -7.07
N LEU A 88 -7.42 1.42 -8.13
CA LEU A 88 -7.50 1.94 -9.50
C LEU A 88 -8.63 2.97 -9.62
N ASP A 89 -9.79 2.65 -9.06
CA ASP A 89 -10.93 3.56 -9.05
C ASP A 89 -10.61 4.88 -8.35
N ASP A 90 -9.99 4.81 -7.18
CA ASP A 90 -9.61 6.01 -6.43
C ASP A 90 -8.57 6.85 -7.18
N ILE A 91 -7.57 6.22 -7.77
CA ILE A 91 -6.56 6.93 -8.57
C ILE A 91 -7.23 7.68 -9.72
N ARG A 92 -8.12 7.01 -10.44
CA ARG A 92 -8.79 7.62 -11.60
C ARG A 92 -9.72 8.75 -11.22
N ARG A 93 -10.40 8.64 -10.08
CA ARG A 93 -11.39 9.64 -9.66
C ARG A 93 -10.82 10.78 -8.86
N ASN A 94 -9.89 10.49 -7.97
CA ASN A 94 -9.51 11.44 -6.92
C ASN A 94 -8.01 11.76 -6.89
N HIS A 95 -7.15 10.82 -7.19
CA HIS A 95 -5.72 10.96 -6.92
C HIS A 95 -4.86 10.43 -8.08
N PRO A 96 -4.86 11.14 -9.24
CA PRO A 96 -4.02 10.72 -10.37
C PRO A 96 -2.55 10.67 -9.97
N VAL A 97 -1.82 9.70 -10.52
CA VAL A 97 -0.41 9.45 -10.16
C VAL A 97 0.47 9.40 -11.40
N ASP A 98 1.74 9.70 -11.21
CA ASP A 98 2.77 9.65 -12.26
C ASP A 98 3.61 8.37 -12.17
N VAL A 99 3.66 7.76 -10.99
CA VAL A 99 4.44 6.55 -10.74
C VAL A 99 3.78 5.74 -9.64
N VAL A 100 3.89 4.43 -9.70
CA VAL A 100 3.45 3.51 -8.65
C VAL A 100 4.67 2.88 -8.01
N HIS A 101 4.75 2.92 -6.68
CA HIS A 101 5.79 2.25 -5.91
C HIS A 101 5.13 1.20 -5.02
N ALA A 102 5.43 -0.06 -5.29
CA ALA A 102 4.87 -1.19 -4.56
C ALA A 102 5.89 -1.75 -3.57
N ASN A 103 5.45 -1.97 -2.34
CA ASN A 103 6.26 -2.54 -1.27
C ASN A 103 5.77 -3.94 -0.95
N TYR A 104 6.66 -4.92 -0.99
CA TYR A 104 6.38 -6.32 -0.77
C TYR A 104 5.68 -6.96 -1.98
N TRP A 105 5.74 -8.30 -2.08
CA TRP A 105 5.26 -9.01 -3.28
C TRP A 105 3.75 -8.91 -3.50
N LEU A 106 2.94 -8.86 -2.42
CA LEU A 106 1.48 -8.68 -2.54
C LEU A 106 1.15 -7.35 -3.20
N SER A 107 1.81 -6.29 -2.77
CA SER A 107 1.67 -4.97 -3.40
C SER A 107 2.21 -4.98 -4.83
N GLY A 108 3.23 -5.78 -5.09
CA GLY A 108 3.80 -5.96 -6.42
C GLY A 108 2.80 -6.53 -7.42
N LEU A 109 1.97 -7.48 -7.00
CA LEU A 109 0.91 -8.03 -7.84
C LEU A 109 -0.08 -6.94 -8.22
N SER A 110 -0.50 -6.15 -7.25
CA SER A 110 -1.39 -5.01 -7.48
C SER A 110 -0.73 -3.97 -8.38
N GLY A 111 0.52 -3.64 -8.10
CA GLY A 111 1.29 -2.66 -8.87
C GLY A 111 1.44 -3.04 -10.34
N HIS A 112 1.60 -4.32 -10.62
CA HIS A 112 1.70 -4.81 -11.99
C HIS A 112 0.43 -4.51 -12.79
N VAL A 113 -0.74 -4.72 -12.20
CA VAL A 113 -2.02 -4.40 -12.84
C VAL A 113 -2.15 -2.88 -13.03
N LEU A 114 -1.86 -2.10 -11.97
CA LEU A 114 -1.96 -0.64 -12.03
C LEU A 114 -1.03 -0.04 -13.08
N LYS A 115 0.19 -0.56 -13.19
CA LYS A 115 1.14 -0.11 -14.21
C LYS A 115 0.54 -0.18 -15.61
N HIS A 116 -0.07 -1.30 -15.94
CA HIS A 116 -0.65 -1.51 -17.27
C HIS A 116 -1.94 -0.70 -17.47
N GLU A 117 -2.81 -0.66 -16.46
CA GLU A 117 -4.06 0.06 -16.55
C GLU A 117 -3.89 1.58 -16.63
N LEU A 118 -2.87 2.11 -15.94
CA LEU A 118 -2.62 3.55 -15.87
C LEU A 118 -1.51 4.03 -16.82
N ASP A 119 -0.78 3.10 -17.42
CA ASP A 119 0.37 3.40 -18.28
C ASP A 119 1.39 4.29 -17.55
N VAL A 120 1.79 3.85 -16.36
CA VAL A 120 2.79 4.54 -15.54
C VAL A 120 3.91 3.59 -15.14
N PRO A 121 5.12 4.11 -14.82
CA PRO A 121 6.21 3.27 -14.32
C PRO A 121 5.86 2.62 -12.96
N LEU A 122 6.40 1.43 -12.75
CA LEU A 122 6.31 0.71 -11.48
C LEU A 122 7.69 0.54 -10.88
N VAL A 123 7.84 0.95 -9.62
CA VAL A 123 9.00 0.63 -8.79
C VAL A 123 8.56 -0.40 -7.76
N THR A 124 9.33 -1.46 -7.59
CA THR A 124 9.01 -2.50 -6.61
C THR A 124 10.15 -2.68 -5.63
N THR A 125 9.84 -2.62 -4.34
CA THR A 125 10.76 -2.96 -3.26
C THR A 125 10.25 -4.24 -2.62
N PHE A 126 11.03 -5.30 -2.70
CA PHE A 126 10.53 -6.62 -2.30
C PHE A 126 10.53 -6.85 -0.79
N HIS A 127 11.43 -6.23 -0.04
CA HIS A 127 11.65 -6.46 1.40
C HIS A 127 11.99 -7.92 1.72
N THR A 128 11.30 -8.85 1.07
CA THR A 128 11.64 -10.27 1.02
C THR A 128 11.14 -10.82 -0.30
N LEU A 129 11.81 -11.83 -0.83
CA LEU A 129 11.40 -12.44 -2.10
C LEU A 129 10.31 -13.47 -1.85
N ALA A 130 9.24 -13.43 -2.62
CA ALA A 130 8.13 -14.36 -2.48
C ALA A 130 8.59 -15.82 -2.62
N ARG A 131 9.50 -16.07 -3.53
CA ARG A 131 10.07 -17.40 -3.74
C ARG A 131 10.78 -17.95 -2.50
N VAL A 132 11.55 -17.09 -1.84
CA VAL A 132 12.23 -17.46 -0.58
C VAL A 132 11.21 -17.73 0.50
N LYS A 133 10.14 -16.94 0.55
CA LYS A 133 9.10 -17.07 1.55
C LYS A 133 8.26 -18.35 1.36
N ALA A 134 8.12 -18.82 0.13
CA ALA A 134 7.37 -20.03 -0.18
C ALA A 134 8.14 -21.32 0.19
N GLU A 135 9.45 -21.23 0.33
CA GLU A 135 10.30 -22.34 0.76
C GLU A 135 10.32 -22.43 2.30
#